data_9aade656ddfaae1302c33c5fe5cf6c9d
#
_entry.id   9aade656ddfaae1302c33c5fe5cf6c9d
#
_cell.length_a   1.000
_cell.length_b   1.000
_cell.length_c   1.000
_cell.angle_alpha   90.00
_cell.angle_beta   90.00
_cell.angle_gamma   90.00
#
_symmetry.space_group_name_H-M   'P 1'
#
loop_
_entity.id
_entity.type
_entity.pdbx_description
1 polymer ?
#
loop_
_entity_poly.entity_id
_entity_poly.type
_entity_poly.pdbx_seq_one_letter_code
_entity_poly.pdbx_strand_id
1 'polypeptide(L)'
;MHIHTNFDRCTGCRLCQFACAERACGGYNPRHSLLDIQSAVEHLYNFPMVCNHCQNAYCQNVCPARAISRDAQTGAMVIDPERCIACGLCAQYCPLDVIIQHPTSGKYAKCDLCGGDPLCVQACPTGALELTYTGADYA
;
A
#
# COMPACT_ATOMS: atom_id res chain seq x y z
N MET A 1 1.62 11.56 7.05
CA MET A 1 1.86 10.18 7.50
C MET A 1 2.32 9.31 6.36
N HIS A 2 3.24 8.41 6.63
CA HIS A 2 3.61 7.34 5.71
C HIS A 2 4.24 6.19 6.52
N ILE A 3 4.37 5.03 5.89
CA ILE A 3 5.00 3.88 6.51
C ILE A 3 6.45 3.82 6.04
N HIS A 4 7.37 3.96 6.98
CA HIS A 4 8.79 3.75 6.74
C HIS A 4 9.11 2.26 6.78
N THR A 5 9.93 1.80 5.84
CA THR A 5 10.31 0.40 5.72
C THR A 5 11.81 0.22 6.02
N ASN A 6 12.11 -0.65 6.98
CA ASN A 6 13.49 -1.02 7.30
C ASN A 6 13.75 -2.44 6.79
N PHE A 7 14.48 -2.56 5.70
CA PHE A 7 14.71 -3.84 5.03
C PHE A 7 15.57 -4.79 5.87
N ASP A 8 16.47 -4.26 6.68
CA ASP A 8 17.35 -5.08 7.52
C ASP A 8 16.58 -5.85 8.61
N ARG A 9 15.42 -5.35 8.99
CA ARG A 9 14.58 -5.97 10.02
C ARG A 9 13.52 -6.91 9.47
N CYS A 10 13.28 -6.90 8.16
CA CYS A 10 12.25 -7.73 7.56
C CYS A 10 12.70 -9.18 7.46
N THR A 11 11.94 -10.09 8.07
CA THR A 11 12.20 -11.54 8.03
C THR A 11 11.41 -12.29 6.97
N GLY A 12 10.52 -11.60 6.24
CA GLY A 12 9.67 -12.25 5.24
C GLY A 12 8.53 -13.08 5.80
N CYS A 13 8.16 -12.86 7.06
CA CYS A 13 7.10 -13.64 7.74
C CYS A 13 5.69 -13.41 7.18
N ARG A 14 5.47 -12.31 6.43
CA ARG A 14 4.21 -11.95 5.75
C ARG A 14 3.02 -11.66 6.67
N LEU A 15 3.20 -11.51 7.97
CA LEU A 15 2.12 -11.15 8.89
C LEU A 15 1.47 -9.83 8.51
N CYS A 16 2.26 -8.86 8.06
CA CYS A 16 1.77 -7.58 7.57
C CYS A 16 0.85 -7.74 6.35
N GLN A 17 1.17 -8.67 5.43
CA GLN A 17 0.33 -8.96 4.28
C GLN A 17 -1.00 -9.59 4.69
N PHE A 18 -0.99 -10.52 5.64
CA PHE A 18 -2.23 -11.13 6.14
C PHE A 18 -3.13 -10.10 6.81
N ALA A 19 -2.59 -9.26 7.68
CA ALA A 19 -3.34 -8.21 8.34
C ALA A 19 -3.95 -7.20 7.34
N CYS A 20 -3.16 -6.81 6.34
CA CYS A 20 -3.61 -5.90 5.30
C CYS A 20 -4.69 -6.52 4.40
N ALA A 21 -4.51 -7.77 3.99
CA ALA A 21 -5.45 -8.47 3.13
C ALA A 21 -6.80 -8.69 3.82
N GLU A 22 -6.78 -9.03 5.10
CA GLU A 22 -8.00 -9.20 5.89
C GLU A 22 -8.81 -7.90 5.92
N ARG A 23 -8.17 -6.77 6.21
CA ARG A 23 -8.84 -5.48 6.23
C ARG A 23 -9.31 -5.02 4.85
N ALA A 24 -8.49 -5.21 3.84
CA ALA A 24 -8.78 -4.69 2.49
C ALA A 24 -9.83 -5.53 1.76
N CYS A 25 -9.79 -6.85 1.90
CA CYS A 25 -10.58 -7.77 1.08
C CYS A 25 -11.32 -8.84 1.89
N GLY A 26 -11.20 -8.85 3.21
CA GLY A 26 -11.93 -9.77 4.08
C GLY A 26 -11.41 -11.20 4.11
N GLY A 27 -10.13 -11.42 3.80
CA GLY A 27 -9.53 -12.75 3.83
C GLY A 27 -8.02 -12.69 4.02
N TYR A 28 -7.39 -13.83 4.19
CA TYR A 28 -5.95 -13.92 4.47
C TYR A 28 -5.11 -14.25 3.25
N ASN A 29 -5.61 -13.99 2.05
CA ASN A 29 -4.83 -14.20 0.83
C ASN A 29 -3.81 -13.07 0.66
N PRO A 30 -2.50 -13.33 0.72
CA PRO A 30 -1.48 -12.28 0.61
C PRO A 30 -1.48 -11.55 -0.73
N ARG A 31 -2.03 -12.15 -1.78
CA ARG A 31 -2.18 -11.49 -3.09
C ARG A 31 -3.21 -10.36 -3.08
N HIS A 32 -4.09 -10.34 -2.09
CA HIS A 32 -5.09 -9.28 -1.90
C HIS A 32 -4.62 -8.19 -0.94
N SER A 33 -3.37 -8.25 -0.51
CA SER A 33 -2.75 -7.23 0.32
C SER A 33 -2.44 -5.97 -0.50
N LEU A 34 -2.53 -4.82 0.14
CA LEU A 34 -2.18 -3.51 -0.44
C LEU A 34 -0.70 -3.16 -0.19
N LEU A 35 0.06 -4.11 0.28
CA LEU A 35 1.52 -4.08 0.34
C LEU A 35 2.05 -5.44 -0.13
N ASP A 36 3.33 -5.47 -0.51
CA ASP A 36 3.95 -6.71 -0.97
C ASP A 36 5.29 -6.92 -0.25
N ILE A 37 5.68 -8.19 -0.10
CA ILE A 37 7.01 -8.58 0.38
C ILE A 37 7.75 -9.21 -0.80
N GLN A 38 8.70 -8.49 -1.36
CA GLN A 38 9.59 -9.02 -2.37
C GLN A 38 10.79 -9.68 -1.72
N SER A 39 11.29 -10.74 -2.34
CA SER A 39 12.42 -11.49 -1.82
C SER A 39 13.49 -11.64 -2.89
N ALA A 40 14.74 -11.62 -2.47
CA ALA A 40 15.90 -11.82 -3.33
C ALA A 40 16.84 -12.85 -2.70
N VAL A 41 17.69 -13.47 -3.54
CA VAL A 41 18.70 -14.46 -3.13
C VAL A 41 18.09 -15.58 -2.26
N GLU A 42 17.14 -16.31 -2.84
CA GLU A 42 16.48 -17.46 -2.18
C GLU A 42 15.86 -17.11 -0.81
N HIS A 43 15.21 -15.94 -0.73
CA HIS A 43 14.60 -15.40 0.49
C HIS A 43 15.57 -14.97 1.59
N LEU A 44 16.85 -14.80 1.28
CA LEU A 44 17.82 -14.26 2.23
C LEU A 44 17.55 -12.78 2.54
N TYR A 45 17.11 -12.01 1.53
CA TYR A 45 16.71 -10.61 1.66
C TYR A 45 15.24 -10.45 1.37
N ASN A 46 14.54 -9.71 2.23
CA ASN A 46 13.11 -9.44 2.08
C ASN A 46 12.87 -7.94 2.12
N PHE A 47 12.05 -7.45 1.19
CA PHE A 47 11.81 -6.03 0.98
C PHE A 47 10.31 -5.75 1.08
N PRO A 48 9.83 -5.18 2.19
CA PRO A 48 8.44 -4.76 2.27
C PRO A 48 8.21 -3.53 1.37
N MET A 49 7.38 -3.71 0.36
CA MET A 49 6.99 -2.67 -0.58
C MET A 49 5.64 -2.10 -0.16
N VAL A 50 5.65 -0.87 0.31
CA VAL A 50 4.45 -0.17 0.79
C VAL A 50 4.25 1.11 -0.03
N CYS A 51 3.01 1.56 -0.15
CA CYS A 51 2.71 2.81 -0.85
C CYS A 51 3.38 4.01 -0.18
N ASN A 52 4.13 4.78 -0.95
CA ASN A 52 4.81 5.98 -0.46
C ASN A 52 3.90 7.21 -0.34
N HIS A 53 2.67 7.13 -0.81
CA HIS A 53 1.76 8.29 -0.87
C HIS A 53 2.42 9.53 -1.51
N CYS A 54 3.07 9.32 -2.65
CA CYS A 54 3.93 10.28 -3.34
C CYS A 54 3.33 11.67 -3.40
N GLN A 55 4.14 12.72 -3.26
CA GLN A 55 3.68 14.10 -3.42
C GLN A 55 3.24 14.37 -4.85
N ASN A 56 4.06 13.97 -5.83
CA ASN A 56 3.68 13.93 -7.23
C ASN A 56 3.20 12.53 -7.59
N ALA A 57 1.95 12.23 -7.25
CA ALA A 57 1.41 10.88 -7.34
C ALA A 57 1.11 10.49 -8.79
N TYR A 58 1.90 9.57 -9.34
CA TYR A 58 1.68 9.03 -10.69
C TYR A 58 0.27 8.46 -10.84
N CYS A 59 -0.20 7.72 -9.86
CA CYS A 59 -1.54 7.13 -9.88
C CYS A 59 -2.65 8.18 -9.98
N GLN A 60 -2.51 9.30 -9.30
CA GLN A 60 -3.46 10.41 -9.40
C GLN A 60 -3.41 11.08 -10.78
N ASN A 61 -2.19 11.30 -11.30
CA ASN A 61 -1.99 12.02 -12.55
C ASN A 61 -2.55 11.26 -13.76
N VAL A 62 -2.54 9.92 -13.71
CA VAL A 62 -3.02 9.09 -14.83
C VAL A 62 -4.49 8.69 -14.69
N CYS A 63 -5.15 9.01 -13.60
CA CYS A 63 -6.54 8.60 -13.36
C CYS A 63 -7.52 9.46 -14.20
N PRO A 64 -8.17 8.90 -15.22
CA PRO A 64 -9.09 9.67 -16.06
C PRO A 64 -10.39 10.05 -15.36
N ALA A 65 -10.79 9.23 -14.36
CA ALA A 65 -12.00 9.46 -13.58
C ALA A 65 -11.78 10.40 -12.38
N ARG A 66 -10.53 10.82 -12.13
CA ARG A 66 -10.15 11.63 -10.97
C ARG A 66 -10.63 11.01 -9.65
N ALA A 67 -10.52 9.68 -9.57
CA ALA A 67 -10.94 8.92 -8.40
C ALA A 67 -9.91 8.93 -7.26
N ILE A 68 -8.71 9.45 -7.52
CA ILE A 68 -7.59 9.42 -6.55
C ILE A 68 -7.37 10.83 -6.01
N SER A 69 -7.43 10.95 -4.70
CA SER A 69 -7.25 12.22 -4.00
C SER A 69 -6.46 12.01 -2.72
N ARG A 70 -5.93 13.11 -2.18
CA ARG A 70 -5.21 13.09 -0.91
C ARG A 70 -6.19 13.32 0.24
N ASP A 71 -6.16 12.44 1.22
CA ASP A 71 -6.93 12.59 2.44
C ASP A 71 -6.32 13.72 3.29
N ALA A 72 -7.16 14.66 3.71
CA ALA A 72 -6.73 15.82 4.49
C ALA A 72 -6.28 15.45 5.91
N GLN A 73 -6.78 14.36 6.47
CA GLN A 73 -6.46 13.96 7.84
C GLN A 73 -5.17 13.16 7.93
N THR A 74 -5.00 12.17 7.07
CA THR A 74 -3.86 11.27 7.11
C THR A 74 -2.75 11.63 6.14
N GLY A 75 -3.06 12.42 5.10
CA GLY A 75 -2.16 12.68 3.99
C GLY A 75 -2.06 11.52 3.00
N ALA A 76 -2.83 10.46 3.18
CA ALA A 76 -2.81 9.31 2.30
C ALA A 76 -3.44 9.63 0.94
N MET A 77 -2.85 9.07 -0.12
CA MET A 77 -3.48 9.06 -1.44
C MET A 77 -4.47 7.90 -1.48
N VAL A 78 -5.75 8.19 -1.62
CA VAL A 78 -6.83 7.20 -1.57
C VAL A 78 -7.60 7.15 -2.88
N ILE A 79 -8.14 5.98 -3.19
CA ILE A 79 -9.01 5.76 -4.35
C ILE A 79 -10.47 5.77 -3.88
N ASP A 80 -11.28 6.63 -4.48
CA ASP A 80 -12.72 6.61 -4.27
C ASP A 80 -13.34 5.51 -5.13
N PRO A 81 -13.88 4.44 -4.54
CA PRO A 81 -14.43 3.32 -5.30
C PRO A 81 -15.66 3.70 -6.12
N GLU A 82 -16.40 4.74 -5.75
CA GLU A 82 -17.57 5.20 -6.51
C GLU A 82 -17.16 5.88 -7.81
N ARG A 83 -16.05 6.57 -7.84
CA ARG A 83 -15.51 7.23 -9.02
C ARG A 83 -14.65 6.34 -9.89
N CYS A 84 -14.06 5.29 -9.33
CA CYS A 84 -13.16 4.39 -10.03
C CYS A 84 -13.89 3.64 -11.15
N ILE A 85 -13.36 3.73 -12.37
CA ILE A 85 -13.91 3.04 -13.56
C ILE A 85 -13.17 1.73 -13.86
N ALA A 86 -12.28 1.30 -12.99
CA ALA A 86 -11.50 0.06 -13.12
C ALA A 86 -10.65 -0.01 -14.40
N CYS A 87 -10.09 1.11 -14.85
CA CYS A 87 -9.28 1.15 -16.08
C CYS A 87 -7.88 0.55 -15.90
N GLY A 88 -7.36 0.46 -14.68
CA GLY A 88 -6.06 -0.14 -14.36
C GLY A 88 -4.84 0.74 -14.59
N LEU A 89 -4.99 1.97 -15.03
CA LEU A 89 -3.86 2.85 -15.31
C LEU A 89 -3.05 3.18 -14.05
N CYS A 90 -3.70 3.36 -12.91
CA CYS A 90 -3.03 3.65 -11.65
C CYS A 90 -2.09 2.51 -11.23
N ALA A 91 -2.52 1.27 -11.40
CA ALA A 91 -1.69 0.09 -11.12
C ALA A 91 -0.53 -0.04 -12.10
N GLN A 92 -0.78 0.25 -13.37
CA GLN A 92 0.22 0.17 -14.43
C GLN A 92 1.34 1.19 -14.25
N TYR A 93 1.02 2.40 -13.78
CA TYR A 93 1.99 3.49 -13.62
C TYR A 93 2.57 3.61 -12.21
N CYS A 94 2.15 2.75 -11.27
CA CYS A 94 2.74 2.74 -9.93
C CYS A 94 4.15 2.16 -9.96
N PRO A 95 5.19 2.92 -9.57
CA PRO A 95 6.57 2.42 -9.62
C PRO A 95 6.85 1.31 -8.59
N LEU A 96 6.02 1.20 -7.55
CA LEU A 96 6.16 0.18 -6.51
C LEU A 96 5.27 -1.05 -6.73
N ASP A 97 4.37 -1.00 -7.71
CA ASP A 97 3.44 -2.09 -8.04
C ASP A 97 2.60 -2.55 -6.83
N VAL A 98 2.11 -1.59 -6.07
CA VAL A 98 1.34 -1.86 -4.83
C VAL A 98 -0.14 -1.48 -4.94
N ILE A 99 -0.65 -1.30 -6.14
CA ILE A 99 -2.08 -1.07 -6.41
C ILE A 99 -2.65 -2.35 -7.03
N ILE A 100 -3.69 -2.89 -6.42
CA ILE A 100 -4.30 -4.13 -6.85
C ILE A 100 -5.74 -3.93 -7.30
N GLN A 101 -6.24 -4.86 -8.10
CA GLN A 101 -7.67 -4.95 -8.39
C GLN A 101 -8.37 -5.73 -7.29
N HIS A 102 -9.39 -5.14 -6.68
CA HIS A 102 -10.16 -5.79 -5.62
C HIS A 102 -10.87 -7.02 -6.19
N PRO A 103 -10.75 -8.20 -5.55
CA PRO A 103 -11.24 -9.45 -6.13
C PRO A 103 -12.77 -9.52 -6.24
N THR A 104 -13.50 -8.79 -5.41
CA THR A 104 -14.97 -8.81 -5.40
C THR A 104 -15.57 -7.69 -6.23
N SER A 105 -15.13 -6.45 -6.03
CA SER A 105 -15.71 -5.27 -6.70
C SER A 105 -15.15 -5.02 -8.10
N GLY A 106 -13.98 -5.57 -8.43
CA GLY A 106 -13.26 -5.27 -9.65
C GLY A 106 -12.64 -3.87 -9.71
N LYS A 107 -12.89 -3.03 -8.73
CA LYS A 107 -12.29 -1.70 -8.60
C LYS A 107 -10.85 -1.83 -8.12
N TYR A 108 -10.03 -0.80 -8.38
CA TYR A 108 -8.65 -0.79 -7.91
C TYR A 108 -8.57 -0.27 -6.49
N ALA A 109 -7.65 -0.83 -5.71
CA ALA A 109 -7.44 -0.50 -4.31
C ALA A 109 -5.96 -0.29 -4.02
N LYS A 110 -5.65 0.62 -3.13
CA LYS A 110 -4.30 0.92 -2.67
C LYS A 110 -4.32 1.27 -1.18
N CYS A 111 -3.15 1.28 -0.56
CA CYS A 111 -3.00 1.64 0.85
C CYS A 111 -3.64 3.00 1.16
N ASP A 112 -4.43 3.03 2.21
CA ASP A 112 -5.08 4.22 2.77
C ASP A 112 -4.59 4.53 4.20
N LEU A 113 -3.47 3.94 4.62
CA LEU A 113 -2.92 4.01 5.98
C LEU A 113 -3.91 3.52 7.04
N CYS A 114 -4.89 2.72 6.66
CA CYS A 114 -5.96 2.23 7.54
C CYS A 114 -6.67 3.36 8.32
N GLY A 115 -6.80 4.54 7.69
CA GLY A 115 -7.40 5.71 8.34
C GLY A 115 -6.51 6.37 9.39
N GLY A 116 -5.22 6.05 9.42
CA GLY A 116 -4.25 6.59 10.36
C GLY A 116 -3.69 5.60 11.39
N ASP A 117 -4.20 4.38 11.40
CA ASP A 117 -3.77 3.32 12.32
C ASP A 117 -3.44 2.03 11.55
N PRO A 118 -2.29 1.97 10.88
CA PRO A 118 -1.97 0.89 9.95
C PRO A 118 -1.76 -0.45 10.65
N LEU A 119 -2.59 -1.43 10.30
CA LEU A 119 -2.55 -2.78 10.87
C LEU A 119 -1.28 -3.53 10.50
N CYS A 120 -0.68 -3.27 9.34
CA CYS A 120 0.58 -3.89 8.94
C CYS A 120 1.73 -3.51 9.86
N VAL A 121 1.75 -2.26 10.34
CA VAL A 121 2.74 -1.81 11.34
C VAL A 121 2.53 -2.52 12.67
N GLN A 122 1.28 -2.63 13.11
CA GLN A 122 0.95 -3.32 14.37
C GLN A 122 1.30 -4.81 14.32
N ALA A 123 1.10 -5.43 13.16
CA ALA A 123 1.34 -6.87 12.98
C ALA A 123 2.82 -7.22 12.79
N CYS A 124 3.70 -6.24 12.52
CA CYS A 124 5.11 -6.51 12.25
C CYS A 124 5.86 -6.83 13.53
N PRO A 125 6.35 -8.08 13.74
CA PRO A 125 6.98 -8.47 14.99
C PRO A 125 8.40 -7.93 15.16
N THR A 126 9.05 -7.54 14.05
CA THR A 126 10.45 -7.06 14.07
C THR A 126 10.58 -5.55 14.02
N GLY A 127 9.47 -4.81 13.84
CA GLY A 127 9.51 -3.38 13.65
C GLY A 127 10.12 -2.95 12.32
N ALA A 128 10.02 -3.81 11.30
CA ALA A 128 10.46 -3.46 9.95
C ALA A 128 9.57 -2.40 9.29
N LEU A 129 8.34 -2.25 9.76
CA LEU A 129 7.39 -1.24 9.32
C LEU A 129 7.11 -0.28 10.48
N GLU A 130 7.28 1.02 10.24
CA GLU A 130 7.07 2.04 11.24
C GLU A 130 6.23 3.17 10.65
N LEU A 131 5.23 3.65 11.39
CA LEU A 131 4.45 4.82 11.02
C LEU A 131 5.21 6.08 11.36
N THR A 132 5.43 6.94 10.38
CA THR A 132 6.11 8.22 10.58
C THR A 132 5.19 9.39 10.21
N TYR A 133 5.38 10.50 10.91
CA TYR A 133 4.57 11.71 10.75
C TYR A 133 5.30 12.84 10.03
N THR A 134 6.55 12.66 9.70
CA THR A 134 7.33 13.66 8.98
C THR A 134 6.88 13.70 7.52
N GLY A 135 6.30 14.80 7.14
CA GLY A 135 5.97 15.06 5.76
C GLY A 135 7.26 15.28 5.00
N ALA A 136 7.80 14.31 4.32
CA ALA A 136 8.74 14.67 3.60
C ALA A 136 9.43 14.13 2.62
N ASP A 137 10.06 13.87 2.18
CA ASP A 137 11.20 13.50 1.36
C ASP A 137 10.91 12.31 0.44
N TYR A 138 9.69 12.21 -0.06
CA TYR A 138 9.35 11.22 -1.08
C TYR A 138 9.16 11.92 -2.40
N ALA A 139 10.24 12.00 -3.09
CA ALA A 139 10.21 12.39 -4.49
C ALA A 139 9.58 11.30 -5.32
#